data_0c77f68b2e27099eef872a241f08819d
#
_entry.id   0c77f68b2e27099eef872a241f08819d
#
_cell.length_a   1.000
_cell.length_b   1.000
_cell.length_c   1.000
_cell.angle_alpha   90.00
_cell.angle_beta   90.00
_cell.angle_gamma   90.00
#
_symmetry.space_group_name_H-M   'P 1'
#
loop_
_entity.id
_entity.type
_entity.pdbx_description
1 polymer ?
#
loop_
_entity_poly.entity_id
_entity_poly.type
_entity_poly.pdbx_seq_one_letter_code
_entity_poly.pdbx_strand_id
1 'polypeptide(L)'
;MEPKNFFILYRPKDIVSGDFYYALAHKTASSKNELFYICTADCTGHGVPGAFMSMLGVSSLNESIIEKNISMPDEILNDIRNSIIASLNPEGSEEEAKDGMDCALCAYDFENLKLHLAAANNPVWIVRNGELEEYKPDKMPVGKYGDELKPFSLQTIDLQKDDIVYTFTDGFADQFGGPKGKKFKYKQLEEKIMEHHKFPMEDQKKKLGDIFENWKGDMEQVDDVLVIGIKI
;
A
#
# COMPACT_ATOMS: atom_id res chain seq x y z
N MET A 1 -8.81 16.59 2.23
CA MET A 1 -8.73 16.17 0.80
C MET A 1 -10.13 16.21 0.21
N GLU A 2 -10.33 16.80 -0.96
CA GLU A 2 -11.64 16.81 -1.60
C GLU A 2 -11.93 15.44 -2.23
N PRO A 3 -13.17 14.92 -2.16
CA PRO A 3 -13.52 13.58 -2.68
C PRO A 3 -13.16 13.34 -4.15
N LYS A 4 -13.08 14.41 -4.94
CA LYS A 4 -12.70 14.35 -6.37
C LYS A 4 -11.21 14.18 -6.64
N ASN A 5 -10.37 14.24 -5.62
CA ASN A 5 -8.91 14.21 -5.75
C ASN A 5 -8.30 12.84 -5.43
N PHE A 6 -9.11 11.83 -5.18
CA PHE A 6 -8.61 10.47 -4.95
C PHE A 6 -9.61 9.41 -5.40
N PHE A 7 -9.13 8.20 -5.55
CA PHE A 7 -9.97 7.00 -5.64
C PHE A 7 -9.36 5.86 -4.83
N ILE A 8 -10.23 4.92 -4.44
CA ILE A 8 -9.86 3.64 -3.87
C ILE A 8 -10.61 2.57 -4.65
N LEU A 9 -9.90 1.75 -5.40
CA LEU A 9 -10.40 0.54 -6.02
C LEU A 9 -10.04 -0.62 -5.09
N TYR A 10 -11.04 -1.16 -4.38
CA TYR A 10 -10.87 -2.24 -3.43
C TYR A 10 -11.83 -3.38 -3.75
N ARG A 11 -11.29 -4.56 -3.98
CA ARG A 11 -12.03 -5.78 -4.34
C ARG A 11 -11.47 -6.96 -3.56
N PRO A 12 -12.02 -7.23 -2.38
CA PRO A 12 -11.69 -8.44 -1.65
C PRO A 12 -12.00 -9.70 -2.47
N LYS A 13 -11.15 -10.71 -2.35
CA LYS A 13 -11.38 -12.04 -2.92
C LYS A 13 -12.45 -12.80 -2.16
N ASP A 14 -12.40 -12.72 -0.84
CA ASP A 14 -13.30 -13.39 0.07
C ASP A 14 -14.19 -12.38 0.82
N ILE A 15 -15.03 -12.85 1.76
CA ILE A 15 -15.88 -12.00 2.60
C ILE A 15 -15.04 -11.03 3.45
N VAL A 16 -13.85 -11.47 3.87
CA VAL A 16 -12.85 -10.69 4.59
C VAL A 16 -11.53 -10.73 3.82
N SER A 17 -10.71 -9.70 3.98
CA SER A 17 -9.52 -9.47 3.17
C SER A 17 -8.25 -9.42 4.01
N GLY A 18 -7.14 -9.94 3.46
CA GLY A 18 -5.78 -9.68 3.93
C GLY A 18 -5.30 -8.28 3.55
N ASP A 19 -5.72 -7.78 2.40
CA ASP A 19 -5.46 -6.41 2.00
C ASP A 19 -6.24 -5.43 2.85
N PHE A 20 -5.61 -4.30 3.15
CA PHE A 20 -6.31 -3.19 3.76
C PHE A 20 -5.69 -1.84 3.34
N TYR A 21 -6.46 -0.80 3.52
CA TYR A 21 -5.93 0.56 3.52
C TYR A 21 -6.21 1.23 4.86
N TYR A 22 -5.31 2.12 5.26
CA TYR A 22 -5.43 2.94 6.44
C TYR A 22 -5.25 4.40 6.05
N ALA A 23 -6.09 5.29 6.57
CA ALA A 23 -6.00 6.72 6.30
C ALA A 23 -6.23 7.51 7.58
N LEU A 24 -5.32 8.43 7.90
CA LEU A 24 -5.37 9.25 9.10
C LEU A 24 -4.73 10.62 8.86
N ALA A 25 -5.43 11.69 9.22
CA ALA A 25 -4.82 13.00 9.38
C ALA A 25 -4.42 13.17 10.85
N HIS A 26 -3.14 13.36 11.11
CA HIS A 26 -2.63 13.46 12.49
C HIS A 26 -1.43 14.41 12.58
N LYS A 27 -1.39 15.18 13.67
CA LYS A 27 -0.27 16.02 14.03
C LYS A 27 0.47 15.41 15.19
N THR A 28 1.63 14.83 14.92
CA THR A 28 2.50 14.29 15.98
C THR A 28 3.24 15.40 16.72
N ALA A 29 3.75 15.12 17.90
CA ALA A 29 4.52 16.09 18.68
C ALA A 29 5.83 16.52 17.97
N SER A 30 6.38 15.66 17.10
CA SER A 30 7.62 15.91 16.34
C SER A 30 7.38 16.59 14.99
N SER A 31 6.16 16.56 14.46
CA SER A 31 5.83 17.21 13.19
C SER A 31 5.41 18.66 13.40
N LYS A 32 5.89 19.58 12.55
CA LYS A 32 5.44 20.99 12.56
C LYS A 32 4.00 21.11 12.08
N ASN A 33 3.63 20.35 11.05
CA ASN A 33 2.35 20.36 10.37
C ASN A 33 1.58 19.08 10.64
N GLU A 34 0.28 19.10 10.36
CA GLU A 34 -0.52 17.90 10.26
C GLU A 34 -0.07 17.10 9.04
N LEU A 35 0.18 15.80 9.23
CA LEU A 35 0.49 14.88 8.16
C LEU A 35 -0.74 14.03 7.86
N PHE A 36 -0.99 13.80 6.57
CA PHE A 36 -2.00 12.85 6.13
C PHE A 36 -1.33 11.53 5.78
N TYR A 37 -1.56 10.54 6.62
CA TYR A 37 -1.04 9.19 6.42
C TYR A 37 -2.00 8.39 5.56
N ILE A 38 -1.44 7.61 4.63
CA ILE A 38 -2.15 6.54 3.94
C ILE A 38 -1.24 5.33 3.83
N CYS A 39 -1.74 4.17 4.23
CA CYS A 39 -1.09 2.88 4.06
C CYS A 39 -1.93 2.03 3.10
N THR A 40 -1.27 1.42 2.12
CA THR A 40 -1.81 0.37 1.27
C THR A 40 -1.04 -0.89 1.61
N ALA A 41 -1.70 -1.90 2.13
CA ALA A 41 -1.05 -3.08 2.68
C ALA A 41 -1.69 -4.37 2.18
N ASP A 42 -0.84 -5.36 1.95
CA ASP A 42 -1.12 -6.73 1.57
C ASP A 42 -0.55 -7.64 2.67
N CYS A 43 -1.40 -8.32 3.40
CA CYS A 43 -0.99 -9.21 4.49
C CYS A 43 -0.84 -10.64 4.02
N THR A 44 0.09 -11.37 4.65
CA THR A 44 0.24 -12.81 4.41
C THR A 44 -1.07 -13.55 4.58
N GLY A 45 -1.52 -14.23 3.50
CA GLY A 45 -2.73 -15.03 3.46
C GLY A 45 -3.98 -14.22 3.14
N HIS A 46 -5.03 -14.91 2.71
CA HIS A 46 -6.33 -14.34 2.36
C HIS A 46 -7.43 -14.93 3.26
N GLY A 47 -8.64 -14.38 3.19
CA GLY A 47 -9.76 -14.83 4.03
C GLY A 47 -9.49 -14.57 5.53
N VAL A 48 -9.90 -15.49 6.40
CA VAL A 48 -9.85 -15.28 7.86
C VAL A 48 -8.43 -15.09 8.40
N PRO A 49 -7.40 -15.88 8.02
CA PRO A 49 -6.03 -15.64 8.49
C PRO A 49 -5.51 -14.25 8.06
N GLY A 50 -5.70 -13.86 6.80
CA GLY A 50 -5.32 -12.53 6.31
C GLY A 50 -6.04 -11.41 7.05
N ALA A 51 -7.33 -11.57 7.37
CA ALA A 51 -8.09 -10.60 8.14
C ALA A 51 -7.54 -10.38 9.56
N PHE A 52 -7.05 -11.42 10.23
CA PHE A 52 -6.36 -11.26 11.52
C PHE A 52 -5.08 -10.43 11.37
N MET A 53 -4.31 -10.68 10.32
CA MET A 53 -3.10 -9.92 10.04
C MET A 53 -3.43 -8.46 9.71
N SER A 54 -4.47 -8.19 8.92
CA SER A 54 -4.89 -6.82 8.62
C SER A 54 -5.38 -6.07 9.87
N MET A 55 -6.10 -6.72 10.77
CA MET A 55 -6.48 -6.13 12.06
C MET A 55 -5.27 -5.80 12.92
N LEU A 56 -4.27 -6.69 12.99
CA LEU A 56 -3.01 -6.45 13.70
C LEU A 56 -2.26 -5.26 13.07
N GLY A 57 -2.18 -5.20 11.74
CA GLY A 57 -1.55 -4.10 11.01
C GLY A 57 -2.21 -2.75 11.30
N VAL A 58 -3.55 -2.67 11.23
CA VAL A 58 -4.31 -1.45 11.56
C VAL A 58 -4.11 -1.04 13.02
N SER A 59 -4.15 -1.99 13.95
CA SER A 59 -3.92 -1.72 15.38
C SER A 59 -2.52 -1.17 15.62
N SER A 60 -1.49 -1.77 15.01
CA SER A 60 -0.10 -1.34 15.12
C SER A 60 0.13 0.04 14.51
N LEU A 61 -0.53 0.38 13.38
CA LEU A 61 -0.50 1.73 12.80
C LEU A 61 -1.06 2.77 13.77
N ASN A 62 -2.19 2.50 14.40
CA ASN A 62 -2.77 3.39 15.40
C ASN A 62 -1.84 3.57 16.60
N GLU A 63 -1.30 2.48 17.14
CA GLU A 63 -0.36 2.52 18.27
C GLU A 63 0.87 3.36 17.91
N SER A 64 1.53 3.09 16.78
CA SER A 64 2.75 3.80 16.37
C SER A 64 2.50 5.29 16.14
N ILE A 65 1.45 5.64 15.38
CA ILE A 65 1.21 7.03 14.97
C ILE A 65 0.57 7.84 16.11
N ILE A 66 -0.49 7.30 16.75
CA ILE A 66 -1.29 8.07 17.70
C ILE A 66 -0.70 7.97 19.11
N GLU A 67 -0.43 6.75 19.60
CA GLU A 67 -0.03 6.56 21.00
C GLU A 67 1.45 6.85 21.21
N LYS A 68 2.32 6.31 20.31
CA LYS A 68 3.77 6.54 20.39
C LYS A 68 4.22 7.86 19.73
N ASN A 69 3.33 8.54 19.01
CA ASN A 69 3.62 9.80 18.31
C ASN A 69 4.79 9.71 17.31
N ILE A 70 4.99 8.56 16.67
CA ILE A 70 5.98 8.38 15.61
C ILE A 70 5.46 9.04 14.34
N SER A 71 6.27 9.88 13.69
CA SER A 71 5.83 10.67 12.53
C SER A 71 6.37 10.19 11.19
N MET A 72 7.56 9.62 11.13
CA MET A 72 8.19 9.24 9.88
C MET A 72 7.85 7.80 9.49
N PRO A 73 7.47 7.57 8.21
CA PRO A 73 7.03 6.26 7.72
C PRO A 73 8.01 5.11 7.97
N ASP A 74 9.29 5.35 7.82
CA ASP A 74 10.32 4.34 8.06
C ASP A 74 10.40 3.92 9.54
N GLU A 75 10.32 4.87 10.46
CA GLU A 75 10.28 4.61 11.89
C GLU A 75 8.99 3.87 12.28
N ILE A 76 7.84 4.27 11.69
CA ILE A 76 6.55 3.60 11.90
C ILE A 76 6.63 2.14 11.43
N LEU A 77 7.13 1.87 10.21
CA LEU A 77 7.25 0.50 9.71
C LEU A 77 8.22 -0.36 10.54
N ASN A 78 9.31 0.23 11.06
CA ASN A 78 10.21 -0.46 11.97
C ASN A 78 9.54 -0.81 13.31
N ASP A 79 8.75 0.10 13.87
CA ASP A 79 8.00 -0.13 15.11
C ASP A 79 6.93 -1.20 14.94
N ILE A 80 6.14 -1.13 13.86
CA ILE A 80 5.12 -2.12 13.50
C ILE A 80 5.75 -3.50 13.31
N ARG A 81 6.87 -3.60 12.60
CA ARG A 81 7.59 -4.86 12.41
C ARG A 81 7.95 -5.50 13.75
N ASN A 82 8.48 -4.72 14.69
CA ASN A 82 8.81 -5.23 16.02
C ASN A 82 7.56 -5.71 16.77
N SER A 83 6.45 -4.99 16.66
CA SER A 83 5.17 -5.35 17.28
C SER A 83 4.60 -6.65 16.69
N ILE A 84 4.64 -6.80 15.35
CA ILE A 84 4.19 -8.03 14.66
C ILE A 84 5.04 -9.23 15.10
N ILE A 85 6.37 -9.10 15.07
CA ILE A 85 7.28 -10.18 15.49
C ILE A 85 7.01 -10.59 16.94
N ALA A 86 6.88 -9.63 17.86
CA ALA A 86 6.59 -9.92 19.26
C ALA A 86 5.23 -10.58 19.47
N SER A 87 4.21 -10.19 18.69
CA SER A 87 2.86 -10.74 18.79
C SER A 87 2.74 -12.18 18.26
N LEU A 88 3.47 -12.49 17.19
CA LEU A 88 3.41 -13.80 16.55
C LEU A 88 4.40 -14.82 17.13
N ASN A 89 5.47 -14.37 17.80
CA ASN A 89 6.48 -15.23 18.40
C ASN A 89 6.75 -14.89 19.88
N PRO A 90 5.75 -14.98 20.77
CA PRO A 90 5.90 -14.55 22.16
C PRO A 90 6.91 -15.38 22.96
N GLU A 91 7.20 -16.63 22.56
CA GLU A 91 8.08 -17.55 23.29
C GLU A 91 9.40 -17.88 22.56
N GLY A 92 9.65 -17.24 21.39
CA GLY A 92 10.88 -17.50 20.62
C GLY A 92 10.98 -18.95 20.12
N SER A 93 9.84 -19.55 19.70
CA SER A 93 9.79 -20.92 19.18
C SER A 93 10.64 -21.07 17.93
N GLU A 94 11.25 -22.27 17.73
CA GLU A 94 12.06 -22.58 16.53
C GLU A 94 11.23 -22.56 15.23
N GLU A 95 9.91 -22.75 15.30
CA GLU A 95 8.98 -22.54 14.19
C GLU A 95 8.52 -21.07 14.18
N GLU A 96 9.33 -20.24 13.57
CA GLU A 96 9.05 -18.80 13.45
C GLU A 96 7.97 -18.55 12.41
N ALA A 97 6.88 -17.91 12.84
CA ALA A 97 5.88 -17.39 11.91
C ALA A 97 6.55 -16.36 10.98
N LYS A 98 6.45 -16.61 9.67
CA LYS A 98 6.95 -15.70 8.63
C LYS A 98 5.85 -14.73 8.17
N ASP A 99 4.78 -14.64 8.95
CA ASP A 99 3.69 -13.75 8.62
C ASP A 99 4.09 -12.29 8.79
N GLY A 100 3.55 -11.46 7.91
CA GLY A 100 3.84 -10.05 7.85
C GLY A 100 2.95 -9.35 6.84
N MET A 101 3.37 -8.18 6.40
CA MET A 101 2.66 -7.44 5.36
C MET A 101 3.65 -6.77 4.41
N ASP A 102 3.28 -6.72 3.15
CA ASP A 102 3.88 -5.91 2.12
C ASP A 102 3.08 -4.61 2.02
N CYS A 103 3.71 -3.46 2.09
CA CYS A 103 2.96 -2.22 2.15
C CYS A 103 3.72 -1.01 1.61
N ALA A 104 2.95 0.04 1.29
CA ALA A 104 3.45 1.38 1.07
C ALA A 104 2.81 2.32 2.08
N LEU A 105 3.61 2.91 2.96
CA LEU A 105 3.18 3.93 3.92
C LEU A 105 3.65 5.31 3.45
N CYS A 106 2.68 6.15 3.13
CA CYS A 106 2.83 7.52 2.65
C CYS A 106 2.37 8.51 3.71
N ALA A 107 3.18 9.50 4.05
CA ALA A 107 2.82 10.62 4.90
C ALA A 107 2.92 11.92 4.08
N TYR A 108 1.79 12.53 3.77
CA TYR A 108 1.68 13.74 2.97
C TYR A 108 1.73 14.98 3.86
N ASP A 109 2.69 15.86 3.62
CA ASP A 109 2.70 17.25 4.08
C ASP A 109 2.16 18.14 2.96
N PHE A 110 0.85 18.35 2.96
CA PHE A 110 0.19 19.16 1.93
C PHE A 110 0.54 20.66 2.03
N GLU A 111 0.99 21.13 3.20
CA GLU A 111 1.38 22.54 3.37
C GLU A 111 2.72 22.83 2.67
N ASN A 112 3.64 21.86 2.73
CA ASN A 112 4.98 22.00 2.11
C ASN A 112 5.12 21.23 0.80
N LEU A 113 4.05 20.60 0.32
CA LEU A 113 4.05 19.73 -0.88
C LEU A 113 5.15 18.67 -0.81
N LYS A 114 5.22 17.93 0.30
CA LYS A 114 6.16 16.84 0.49
C LYS A 114 5.45 15.52 0.73
N LEU A 115 6.02 14.47 0.18
CA LEU A 115 5.65 13.09 0.49
C LEU A 115 6.83 12.42 1.18
N HIS A 116 6.59 11.94 2.41
CA HIS A 116 7.49 11.03 3.10
C HIS A 116 6.98 9.61 2.86
N LEU A 117 7.84 8.72 2.42
CA LEU A 117 7.51 7.37 1.98
C LEU A 117 8.46 6.35 2.59
N ALA A 118 7.91 5.27 3.14
CA ALA A 118 8.61 4.01 3.35
C ALA A 118 7.76 2.87 2.77
N ALA A 119 8.40 1.91 2.11
CA ALA A 119 7.71 0.84 1.43
C ALA A 119 8.41 -0.51 1.62
N ALA A 120 7.60 -1.54 1.85
CA ALA A 120 7.97 -2.94 2.01
C ALA A 120 7.46 -3.73 0.81
N ASN A 121 8.33 -4.25 -0.04
CA ASN A 121 8.08 -5.01 -1.26
C ASN A 121 7.21 -4.34 -2.34
N ASN A 122 6.22 -3.52 -1.98
CA ASN A 122 5.30 -2.85 -2.91
C ASN A 122 5.83 -1.47 -3.33
N PRO A 123 6.06 -1.20 -4.63
CA PRO A 123 6.52 0.10 -5.11
C PRO A 123 5.42 1.16 -5.04
N VAL A 124 5.84 2.43 -5.07
CA VAL A 124 4.94 3.57 -5.25
C VAL A 124 5.23 4.21 -6.60
N TRP A 125 4.19 4.54 -7.35
CA TRP A 125 4.32 5.21 -8.63
C TRP A 125 3.80 6.64 -8.54
N ILE A 126 4.53 7.57 -9.12
CA ILE A 126 4.11 8.96 -9.26
C ILE A 126 4.05 9.31 -10.75
N VAL A 127 2.88 9.74 -11.20
CA VAL A 127 2.75 10.28 -12.55
C VAL A 127 2.86 11.79 -12.47
N ARG A 128 3.92 12.31 -13.09
CA ARG A 128 4.28 13.73 -13.16
C ARG A 128 4.49 14.15 -14.60
N ASN A 129 3.82 15.19 -15.05
CA ASN A 129 3.94 15.73 -16.42
C ASN A 129 3.72 14.67 -17.53
N GLY A 130 2.98 13.61 -17.26
CA GLY A 130 2.71 12.53 -18.21
C GLY A 130 3.83 11.47 -18.28
N GLU A 131 4.75 11.48 -17.33
CA GLU A 131 5.78 10.45 -17.15
C GLU A 131 5.57 9.75 -15.81
N LEU A 132 5.87 8.44 -15.75
CA LEU A 132 5.77 7.65 -14.53
C LEU A 132 7.15 7.49 -13.90
N GLU A 133 7.23 7.87 -12.62
CA GLU A 133 8.39 7.66 -11.76
C GLU A 133 8.09 6.53 -10.78
N GLU A 134 8.94 5.49 -10.73
CA GLU A 134 8.82 4.40 -9.77
C GLU A 134 9.74 4.64 -8.56
N TYR A 135 9.15 4.66 -7.37
CA TYR A 135 9.86 4.69 -6.09
C TYR A 135 9.93 3.27 -5.54
N LYS A 136 11.14 2.72 -5.52
CA LYS A 136 11.39 1.32 -5.17
C LYS A 136 11.26 1.08 -3.68
N PRO A 137 10.63 -0.05 -3.28
CA PRO A 137 10.54 -0.47 -1.89
C PRO A 137 11.84 -1.10 -1.39
N ASP A 138 11.97 -1.21 -0.08
CA ASP A 138 12.87 -2.17 0.54
C ASP A 138 12.38 -3.60 0.24
N LYS A 139 13.33 -4.49 -0.10
CA LYS A 139 13.04 -5.89 -0.49
C LYS A 139 12.88 -6.78 0.74
N MET A 140 11.94 -6.43 1.60
CA MET A 140 11.58 -7.17 2.81
C MET A 140 10.16 -6.80 3.25
N PRO A 141 9.41 -7.73 3.86
CA PRO A 141 8.10 -7.46 4.43
C PRO A 141 8.21 -6.71 5.77
N VAL A 142 7.11 -6.14 6.22
CA VAL A 142 6.92 -5.70 7.62
C VAL A 142 6.58 -6.94 8.45
N GLY A 143 7.62 -7.67 8.85
CA GLY A 143 7.55 -8.95 9.54
C GLY A 143 8.95 -9.51 9.73
N LYS A 144 9.05 -10.78 10.13
CA LYS A 144 10.34 -11.45 10.25
C LYS A 144 10.90 -11.81 8.85
N TYR A 145 12.12 -11.36 8.57
CA TYR A 145 12.79 -11.62 7.29
C TYR A 145 14.30 -11.77 7.50
N GLY A 146 14.80 -13.00 7.35
CA GLY A 146 16.22 -13.32 7.55
C GLY A 146 16.69 -13.20 9.01
N ASP A 147 18.01 -13.30 9.20
CA ASP A 147 18.63 -13.28 10.53
C ASP A 147 18.89 -11.86 11.06
N GLU A 148 19.09 -10.89 10.15
CA GLU A 148 19.31 -9.48 10.47
C GLU A 148 18.14 -8.61 9.98
N LEU A 149 17.53 -7.88 10.91
CA LEU A 149 16.47 -6.91 10.61
C LEU A 149 17.10 -5.58 10.18
N LYS A 150 17.19 -5.35 8.88
CA LYS A 150 17.59 -4.04 8.35
C LYS A 150 16.48 -3.01 8.56
N PRO A 151 16.81 -1.75 8.91
CA PRO A 151 15.79 -0.70 9.00
C PRO A 151 15.17 -0.42 7.62
N PHE A 152 13.90 0.02 7.62
CA PHE A 152 13.27 0.56 6.41
C PHE A 152 13.87 1.92 6.06
N SER A 153 13.87 2.23 4.78
CA SER A 153 14.46 3.46 4.23
C SER A 153 13.40 4.54 4.08
N LEU A 154 13.68 5.75 4.58
CA LEU A 154 12.85 6.93 4.31
C LEU A 154 13.20 7.53 2.96
N GLN A 155 12.19 7.75 2.11
CA GLN A 155 12.29 8.54 0.90
C GLN A 155 11.46 9.83 1.08
N THR A 156 12.03 10.98 0.79
CA THR A 156 11.31 12.26 0.83
C THR A 156 11.27 12.86 -0.57
N ILE A 157 10.07 13.14 -1.04
CA ILE A 157 9.79 13.54 -2.42
C ILE A 157 9.11 14.90 -2.39
N ASP A 158 9.64 15.85 -3.16
CA ASP A 158 8.96 17.12 -3.39
C ASP A 158 7.84 16.91 -4.40
N LEU A 159 6.60 17.09 -3.97
CA LEU A 159 5.42 16.97 -4.81
C LEU A 159 5.18 18.23 -5.62
N GLN A 160 4.54 18.07 -6.75
CA GLN A 160 4.09 19.17 -7.61
C GLN A 160 2.58 19.12 -7.77
N LYS A 161 1.99 20.26 -8.05
CA LYS A 161 0.58 20.31 -8.40
C LYS A 161 0.31 19.41 -9.61
N ASP A 162 -0.80 18.69 -9.55
CA ASP A 162 -1.25 17.72 -10.55
C ASP A 162 -0.46 16.41 -10.59
N ASP A 163 0.54 16.19 -9.71
CA ASP A 163 1.09 14.86 -9.49
C ASP A 163 -0.01 13.89 -9.08
N ILE A 164 0.09 12.65 -9.53
CA ILE A 164 -0.80 11.57 -9.07
C ILE A 164 0.06 10.46 -8.47
N VAL A 165 -0.15 10.19 -7.20
CA VAL A 165 0.53 9.12 -6.47
C VAL A 165 -0.35 7.88 -6.50
N TYR A 166 0.19 6.75 -6.95
CA TYR A 166 -0.48 5.44 -6.96
C TYR A 166 0.22 4.48 -6.02
N THR A 167 -0.57 3.85 -5.17
CA THR A 167 -0.16 2.72 -4.32
C THR A 167 -1.09 1.55 -4.60
N PHE A 168 -0.58 0.32 -4.50
CA PHE A 168 -1.35 -0.88 -4.86
C PHE A 168 -0.77 -2.12 -4.20
N THR A 169 -1.60 -3.18 -4.13
CA THR A 169 -1.21 -4.55 -3.79
C THR A 169 -0.99 -5.36 -5.06
N ASP A 170 -0.46 -6.56 -4.94
CA ASP A 170 -0.06 -7.36 -6.10
C ASP A 170 -1.24 -8.03 -6.84
N GLY A 171 -2.41 -8.18 -6.18
CA GLY A 171 -3.52 -8.96 -6.72
C GLY A 171 -4.05 -8.50 -8.08
N PHE A 172 -3.95 -7.18 -8.41
CA PHE A 172 -4.30 -6.72 -9.75
C PHE A 172 -3.32 -7.27 -10.80
N ALA A 173 -2.02 -7.17 -10.51
CA ALA A 173 -0.97 -7.63 -11.42
C ALA A 173 -0.90 -9.16 -11.53
N ASP A 174 -1.26 -9.85 -10.47
CA ASP A 174 -1.21 -11.30 -10.35
C ASP A 174 -2.46 -12.01 -10.89
N GLN A 175 -3.55 -11.26 -11.15
CA GLN A 175 -4.76 -11.83 -11.73
C GLN A 175 -4.52 -12.53 -13.06
N PHE A 176 -4.91 -13.79 -13.14
CA PHE A 176 -4.92 -14.55 -14.39
C PHE A 176 -6.12 -14.19 -15.24
N GLY A 177 -5.90 -14.14 -16.56
CA GLY A 177 -6.99 -13.82 -17.50
C GLY A 177 -6.52 -13.57 -18.91
N GLY A 178 -7.34 -12.86 -19.66
CA GLY A 178 -7.13 -12.55 -21.06
C GLY A 178 -7.17 -13.79 -21.97
N PRO A 179 -6.93 -13.62 -23.28
CA PRO A 179 -7.11 -14.70 -24.27
C PRO A 179 -6.19 -15.91 -24.08
N LYS A 180 -5.11 -15.75 -23.29
CA LYS A 180 -4.09 -16.79 -23.07
C LYS A 180 -4.03 -17.29 -21.62
N GLY A 181 -4.95 -16.84 -20.75
CA GLY A 181 -4.97 -17.22 -19.33
C GLY A 181 -3.66 -16.91 -18.60
N LYS A 182 -3.04 -15.75 -18.83
CA LYS A 182 -1.77 -15.35 -18.19
C LYS A 182 -1.99 -14.30 -17.10
N LYS A 183 -1.00 -14.12 -16.22
CA LYS A 183 -0.99 -13.00 -15.27
C LYS A 183 -1.02 -11.67 -16.00
N PHE A 184 -1.74 -10.68 -15.43
CA PHE A 184 -1.83 -9.30 -15.94
C PHE A 184 -0.45 -8.64 -15.97
N LYS A 185 0.27 -8.70 -14.86
CA LYS A 185 1.62 -8.15 -14.61
C LYS A 185 1.64 -6.62 -14.43
N TYR A 186 2.58 -6.16 -13.63
CA TYR A 186 2.82 -4.74 -13.34
C TYR A 186 3.00 -3.88 -14.59
N LYS A 187 3.67 -4.39 -15.62
CA LYS A 187 3.87 -3.66 -16.89
C LYS A 187 2.53 -3.28 -17.54
N GLN A 188 1.54 -4.18 -17.55
CA GLN A 188 0.23 -3.85 -18.11
C GLN A 188 -0.53 -2.88 -17.19
N LEU A 189 -0.38 -3.00 -15.86
CA LEU A 189 -0.99 -2.06 -14.93
C LEU A 189 -0.43 -0.64 -15.15
N GLU A 190 0.89 -0.50 -15.29
CA GLU A 190 1.57 0.73 -15.65
C GLU A 190 1.00 1.33 -16.95
N GLU A 191 0.96 0.53 -18.02
CA GLU A 191 0.41 0.94 -19.32
C GLU A 191 -1.03 1.47 -19.17
N LYS A 192 -1.87 0.80 -18.36
CA LYS A 192 -3.27 1.20 -18.16
C LYS A 192 -3.41 2.44 -17.28
N ILE A 193 -2.60 2.60 -16.25
CA ILE A 193 -2.54 3.84 -15.46
C ILE A 193 -2.12 5.00 -16.38
N MET A 194 -1.07 4.82 -17.18
CA MET A 194 -0.59 5.87 -18.09
C MET A 194 -1.59 6.20 -19.20
N GLU A 195 -2.38 5.24 -19.68
CA GLU A 195 -3.46 5.48 -20.63
C GLU A 195 -4.58 6.35 -20.03
N HIS A 196 -4.81 6.23 -18.70
CA HIS A 196 -5.98 6.81 -18.07
C HIS A 196 -5.70 7.92 -17.04
N HIS A 197 -4.43 8.24 -16.73
CA HIS A 197 -4.08 9.21 -15.67
C HIS A 197 -4.68 10.62 -15.86
N LYS A 198 -5.01 11.01 -17.10
CA LYS A 198 -5.61 12.33 -17.40
C LYS A 198 -7.10 12.43 -17.11
N PHE A 199 -7.77 11.31 -16.89
CA PHE A 199 -9.19 11.31 -16.56
C PHE A 199 -9.42 11.73 -15.10
N PRO A 200 -10.64 12.22 -14.75
CA PRO A 200 -11.03 12.40 -13.35
C PRO A 200 -10.81 11.13 -12.54
N MET A 201 -10.51 11.28 -11.25
CA MET A 201 -10.13 10.16 -10.39
C MET A 201 -11.21 9.06 -10.33
N GLU A 202 -12.49 9.43 -10.31
CA GLU A 202 -13.59 8.46 -10.33
C GLU A 202 -13.68 7.68 -11.66
N ASP A 203 -13.37 8.35 -12.78
CA ASP A 203 -13.32 7.67 -14.08
C ASP A 203 -12.11 6.72 -14.17
N GLN A 204 -10.97 7.10 -13.58
CA GLN A 204 -9.81 6.20 -13.47
C GLN A 204 -10.16 4.94 -12.68
N LYS A 205 -10.80 5.08 -11.52
CA LYS A 205 -11.30 3.97 -10.71
C LYS A 205 -12.18 3.03 -11.52
N LYS A 206 -13.19 3.61 -12.20
CA LYS A 206 -14.12 2.83 -13.03
C LYS A 206 -13.40 2.08 -14.13
N LYS A 207 -12.52 2.76 -14.89
CA LYS A 207 -11.76 2.18 -15.99
C LYS A 207 -10.86 1.04 -15.53
N LEU A 208 -10.11 1.23 -14.44
CA LEU A 208 -9.26 0.17 -13.86
C LEU A 208 -10.12 -1.01 -13.39
N GLY A 209 -11.26 -0.75 -12.76
CA GLY A 209 -12.20 -1.79 -12.39
C GLY A 209 -12.75 -2.58 -13.59
N ASP A 210 -13.14 -1.89 -14.66
CA ASP A 210 -13.62 -2.51 -15.90
C ASP A 210 -12.50 -3.32 -16.59
N ILE A 211 -11.28 -2.81 -16.60
CA ILE A 211 -10.09 -3.50 -17.14
C ILE A 211 -9.83 -4.80 -16.36
N PHE A 212 -9.89 -4.75 -15.03
CA PHE A 212 -9.71 -5.92 -14.18
C PHE A 212 -10.75 -7.00 -14.46
N GLU A 213 -12.04 -6.64 -14.49
CA GLU A 213 -13.13 -7.59 -14.77
C GLU A 213 -13.04 -8.18 -16.17
N ASN A 214 -12.77 -7.35 -17.18
CA ASN A 214 -12.62 -7.82 -18.56
C ASN A 214 -11.40 -8.75 -18.73
N TRP A 215 -10.30 -8.49 -17.98
CA TRP A 215 -9.14 -9.36 -18.00
C TRP A 215 -9.43 -10.68 -17.32
N LYS A 216 -9.99 -10.64 -16.11
CA LYS A 216 -10.35 -11.82 -15.33
C LYS A 216 -11.33 -12.72 -16.11
N GLY A 217 -12.34 -12.13 -16.76
CA GLY A 217 -13.40 -12.86 -17.44
C GLY A 217 -14.10 -13.83 -16.48
N ASP A 218 -14.25 -15.08 -16.91
CA ASP A 218 -14.90 -16.14 -16.12
C ASP A 218 -13.94 -16.85 -15.12
N MET A 219 -12.66 -16.41 -15.04
CA MET A 219 -11.71 -16.97 -14.08
C MET A 219 -12.00 -16.47 -12.67
N GLU A 220 -11.61 -17.26 -11.68
CA GLU A 220 -11.66 -16.83 -10.28
C GLU A 220 -10.68 -15.69 -10.00
N GLN A 221 -11.04 -14.81 -9.09
CA GLN A 221 -10.12 -13.83 -8.54
C GLN A 221 -9.08 -14.55 -7.69
N VAL A 222 -7.78 -14.30 -7.94
CA VAL A 222 -6.70 -15.06 -7.30
C VAL A 222 -6.30 -14.49 -5.96
N ASP A 223 -6.44 -13.17 -5.77
CA ASP A 223 -6.08 -12.47 -4.54
C ASP A 223 -6.94 -11.23 -4.32
N ASP A 224 -6.84 -10.63 -3.13
CA ASP A 224 -7.41 -9.32 -2.85
C ASP A 224 -6.81 -8.27 -3.79
N VAL A 225 -7.58 -7.26 -4.17
CA VAL A 225 -7.13 -6.19 -5.08
C VAL A 225 -7.36 -4.84 -4.43
N LEU A 226 -6.29 -4.09 -4.27
CA LEU A 226 -6.33 -2.72 -3.78
C LEU A 226 -5.46 -1.82 -4.66
N VAL A 227 -6.05 -0.75 -5.19
CA VAL A 227 -5.34 0.31 -5.92
C VAL A 227 -5.87 1.65 -5.44
N ILE A 228 -4.97 2.53 -5.01
CA ILE A 228 -5.30 3.88 -4.56
C ILE A 228 -4.60 4.89 -5.46
N GLY A 229 -5.32 5.88 -5.91
CA GLY A 229 -4.77 7.03 -6.61
C GLY A 229 -5.07 8.32 -5.85
N ILE A 230 -4.06 9.16 -5.63
CA ILE A 230 -4.20 10.47 -4.95
C ILE A 230 -3.61 11.54 -5.85
N LYS A 231 -4.45 12.53 -6.23
CA LYS A 231 -4.02 13.71 -6.99
C LYS A 231 -3.71 14.85 -6.04
N ILE A 232 -2.56 15.49 -6.28
CA ILE A 232 -2.04 16.63 -5.51
C ILE A 232 -2.60 17.96 -6.03
#